data_9553eae577fed13c5503c4d722c5153e
#
_entry.id   9553eae577fed13c5503c4d722c5153e
#
_cell.length_a   1.000
_cell.length_b   1.000
_cell.length_c   1.000
_cell.angle_alpha   90.00
_cell.angle_beta   90.00
_cell.angle_gamma   90.00
#
_symmetry.space_group_name_H-M   'P 1'
#
loop_
_entity.id
_entity.type
_entity.pdbx_description
1 polymer ?
#
loop_
_entity_poly.entity_id
_entity_poly.type
_entity_poly.pdbx_seq_one_letter_code
_entity_poly.pdbx_strand_id
1 'polypeptide(L)'
;MARNEATVHSTTTQDRIDRIRELLPEIAQIGDDNLRTIVESIWEQVWRESDWQELGDIPKNPSAPAAPQRVENAWTLITHTRAVAQLSATSAETIKTLHGIDYDRDSLVALALLHDVSKVVEYVGTKDSIAKGHLGKLIQHGVYSAFLMWQHGLSTEMVHGVIAHTPSSRILPQTHEALIVRYTDFLDTDSMLMDAGEELYLS
;
A
#
# COMPACT_ATOMS: atom_id res chain seq x y z
N MET A 1 8.57 47.71 0.57
CA MET A 1 7.75 46.50 0.45
C MET A 1 8.69 45.30 0.55
N ALA A 2 8.80 44.73 1.73
CA ALA A 2 9.65 43.54 1.96
C ALA A 2 8.90 42.31 1.45
N ARG A 3 9.48 41.59 0.52
CA ARG A 3 9.02 40.26 0.11
C ARG A 3 9.31 39.30 1.25
N ASN A 4 8.27 38.74 1.82
CA ASN A 4 8.34 37.64 2.76
C ASN A 4 8.75 36.40 1.94
N GLU A 5 10.03 36.07 1.92
CA GLU A 5 10.52 34.78 1.42
C GLU A 5 10.13 33.74 2.48
N ALA A 6 9.01 33.06 2.27
CA ALA A 6 8.70 31.85 3.01
C ALA A 6 9.79 30.84 2.65
N THR A 7 10.64 30.53 3.61
CA THR A 7 11.64 29.48 3.51
C THR A 7 10.89 28.14 3.35
N VAL A 8 10.77 27.67 2.12
CA VAL A 8 10.32 26.31 1.84
C VAL A 8 11.44 25.41 2.35
N HIS A 9 11.28 24.85 3.54
CA HIS A 9 12.15 23.79 4.01
C HIS A 9 11.96 22.60 3.07
N SER A 10 12.95 22.33 2.23
CA SER A 10 12.99 21.15 1.39
C SER A 10 13.01 19.93 2.32
N THR A 11 11.95 19.15 2.34
CA THR A 11 11.87 17.88 3.09
C THR A 11 12.96 16.95 2.61
N THR A 12 13.85 16.54 3.50
CA THR A 12 14.96 15.63 3.14
C THR A 12 14.46 14.20 2.94
N THR A 13 15.30 13.36 2.33
CA THR A 13 15.01 11.91 2.25
C THR A 13 14.83 11.30 3.64
N GLN A 14 15.66 11.71 4.62
CA GLN A 14 15.55 11.18 5.98
C GLN A 14 14.23 11.62 6.64
N ASP A 15 13.82 12.86 6.50
CA ASP A 15 12.54 13.34 7.04
C ASP A 15 11.36 12.53 6.48
N ARG A 16 11.38 12.22 5.17
CA ARG A 16 10.37 11.37 4.54
C ARG A 16 10.37 9.94 5.07
N ILE A 17 11.55 9.34 5.22
CA ILE A 17 11.69 7.98 5.78
C ILE A 17 11.15 7.93 7.22
N ASP A 18 11.50 8.90 8.05
CA ASP A 18 11.02 8.94 9.43
C ASP A 18 9.49 9.11 9.47
N ARG A 19 8.94 9.93 8.59
CA ARG A 19 7.49 10.09 8.45
C ARG A 19 6.80 8.82 7.94
N ILE A 20 7.40 8.08 7.00
CA ILE A 20 6.91 6.79 6.52
C ILE A 20 6.85 5.78 7.66
N ARG A 21 7.87 5.71 8.51
CA ARG A 21 7.90 4.83 9.69
C ARG A 21 6.79 5.17 10.70
N GLU A 22 6.49 6.45 10.89
CA GLU A 22 5.37 6.88 11.74
C GLU A 22 4.02 6.46 11.15
N LEU A 23 3.84 6.62 9.84
CA LEU A 23 2.60 6.29 9.14
C LEU A 23 2.39 4.79 8.99
N LEU A 24 3.47 4.02 8.81
CA LEU A 24 3.49 2.58 8.58
C LEU A 24 4.35 1.85 9.63
N PRO A 25 3.96 1.87 10.91
CA PRO A 25 4.75 1.24 11.98
C PRO A 25 4.92 -0.28 11.80
N GLU A 26 4.11 -0.90 10.95
CA GLU A 26 4.22 -2.32 10.58
C GLU A 26 5.55 -2.63 9.87
N ILE A 27 6.24 -1.65 9.29
CA ILE A 27 7.60 -1.80 8.72
C ILE A 27 8.58 -2.37 9.76
N ALA A 28 8.43 -1.99 11.03
CA ALA A 28 9.26 -2.51 12.12
C ALA A 28 9.06 -4.01 12.40
N GLN A 29 8.03 -4.64 11.83
CA GLN A 29 7.80 -6.09 11.96
C GLN A 29 8.66 -6.92 10.98
N ILE A 30 9.30 -6.29 9.98
CA ILE A 30 10.24 -6.94 9.07
C ILE A 30 11.57 -7.11 9.81
N GLY A 31 11.97 -8.35 10.05
CA GLY A 31 13.21 -8.68 10.76
C GLY A 31 14.46 -8.51 9.92
N ASP A 32 14.37 -8.75 8.60
CA ASP A 32 15.46 -8.53 7.66
C ASP A 32 15.70 -7.02 7.42
N ASP A 33 16.84 -6.52 7.90
CA ASP A 33 17.21 -5.10 7.81
C ASP A 33 17.32 -4.60 6.35
N ASN A 34 17.78 -5.46 5.43
CA ASN A 34 17.91 -5.10 4.02
C ASN A 34 16.52 -4.98 3.37
N LEU A 35 15.64 -5.96 3.60
CA LEU A 35 14.27 -5.93 3.08
C LEU A 35 13.50 -4.72 3.65
N ARG A 36 13.66 -4.45 4.95
CA ARG A 36 13.05 -3.26 5.58
C ARG A 36 13.51 -1.97 4.92
N THR A 37 14.82 -1.82 4.67
CA THR A 37 15.39 -0.66 3.97
C THR A 37 14.84 -0.53 2.55
N ILE A 38 14.65 -1.63 1.84
CA ILE A 38 14.07 -1.62 0.49
C ILE A 38 12.62 -1.15 0.54
N VAL A 39 11.80 -1.64 1.47
CA VAL A 39 10.41 -1.18 1.64
C VAL A 39 10.34 0.32 1.89
N GLU A 40 11.14 0.84 2.80
CA GLU A 40 11.25 2.28 3.08
C GLU A 40 11.67 3.08 1.84
N SER A 41 12.64 2.58 1.09
CA SER A 41 13.16 3.23 -0.12
C SER A 41 12.12 3.30 -1.24
N ILE A 42 11.30 2.26 -1.41
CA ILE A 42 10.22 2.25 -2.40
C ILE A 42 9.15 3.28 -2.02
N TRP A 43 8.72 3.33 -0.75
CA TRP A 43 7.78 4.33 -0.26
C TRP A 43 8.31 5.77 -0.39
N GLU A 44 9.60 5.98 -0.05
CA GLU A 44 10.27 7.29 -0.22
C GLU A 44 10.31 7.70 -1.69
N GLN A 45 10.68 6.78 -2.58
CA GLN A 45 10.76 7.05 -4.00
C GLN A 45 9.43 7.51 -4.57
N VAL A 46 8.34 6.76 -4.34
CA VAL A 46 7.03 7.11 -4.88
C VAL A 46 6.49 8.41 -4.28
N TRP A 47 6.75 8.68 -3.00
CA TRP A 47 6.36 9.94 -2.39
C TRP A 47 7.12 11.13 -2.99
N ARG A 48 8.44 11.02 -3.10
CA ARG A 48 9.28 12.04 -3.74
C ARG A 48 8.91 12.31 -5.20
N GLU A 49 8.45 11.30 -5.92
CA GLU A 49 8.03 11.39 -7.33
C GLU A 49 6.58 11.87 -7.49
N SER A 50 5.81 11.94 -6.42
CA SER A 50 4.42 12.40 -6.42
C SER A 50 4.31 13.90 -6.12
N ASP A 51 3.10 14.45 -6.34
CA ASP A 51 2.75 15.81 -5.95
C ASP A 51 2.19 15.90 -4.51
N TRP A 52 2.07 14.77 -3.80
CA TRP A 52 1.49 14.72 -2.48
C TRP A 52 2.39 15.34 -1.41
N GLN A 53 1.82 16.28 -0.64
CA GLN A 53 2.52 16.88 0.50
C GLN A 53 2.53 15.94 1.71
N GLU A 54 1.47 15.13 1.89
CA GLU A 54 1.32 14.18 2.98
C GLU A 54 0.71 12.87 2.46
N LEU A 55 1.35 11.73 2.73
CA LEU A 55 0.86 10.41 2.32
C LEU A 55 -0.47 10.04 2.98
N GLY A 56 -0.71 10.51 4.19
CA GLY A 56 -1.95 10.26 4.93
C GLY A 56 -3.20 10.87 4.27
N ASP A 57 -3.03 11.82 3.36
CA ASP A 57 -4.13 12.48 2.64
C ASP A 57 -4.60 11.69 1.40
N ILE A 58 -3.86 10.67 0.97
CA ILE A 58 -4.17 9.90 -0.24
C ILE A 58 -5.33 8.94 0.06
N PRO A 59 -6.48 9.04 -0.62
CA PRO A 59 -7.56 8.07 -0.45
C PRO A 59 -7.18 6.74 -1.07
N LYS A 60 -7.71 5.65 -0.52
CA LYS A 60 -7.53 4.30 -1.08
C LYS A 60 -8.01 4.19 -2.52
N ASN A 61 -9.17 4.78 -2.80
CA ASN A 61 -9.79 4.77 -4.12
C ASN A 61 -10.48 6.11 -4.39
N PRO A 62 -10.06 6.87 -5.41
CA PRO A 62 -10.68 8.16 -5.75
C PRO A 62 -12.11 8.05 -6.25
N SER A 63 -12.54 6.86 -6.67
CA SER A 63 -13.90 6.60 -7.14
C SER A 63 -14.80 6.02 -6.05
N ALA A 64 -14.28 5.76 -4.86
CA ALA A 64 -15.09 5.28 -3.77
C ALA A 64 -16.03 6.39 -3.28
N PRO A 65 -17.27 6.08 -2.95
CA PRO A 65 -18.16 7.04 -2.31
C PRO A 65 -17.54 7.51 -1.00
N ALA A 66 -17.90 8.75 -0.59
CA ALA A 66 -17.47 9.26 0.71
C ALA A 66 -17.95 8.32 1.81
N ALA A 67 -17.02 7.57 2.40
CA ALA A 67 -17.35 6.66 3.48
C ALA A 67 -17.92 7.40 4.68
N PRO A 68 -18.81 6.76 5.44
CA PRO A 68 -19.13 7.24 6.77
C PRO A 68 -17.84 7.27 7.59
N GLN A 69 -17.32 8.45 7.88
CA GLN A 69 -16.10 8.60 8.66
C GLN A 69 -16.39 8.31 10.14
N ARG A 70 -16.37 7.02 10.49
CA ARG A 70 -16.52 6.56 11.88
C ARG A 70 -15.22 6.63 12.65
N VAL A 71 -14.09 6.64 11.93
CA VAL A 71 -12.74 6.77 12.46
C VAL A 71 -12.02 7.83 11.62
N GLU A 72 -11.24 8.68 12.26
CA GLU A 72 -10.42 9.67 11.57
C GLU A 72 -9.45 8.99 10.59
N ASN A 73 -9.32 9.56 9.39
CA ASN A 73 -8.50 9.02 8.29
C ASN A 73 -8.86 7.59 7.84
N ALA A 74 -10.07 7.10 8.16
CA ALA A 74 -10.56 5.88 7.54
C ALA A 74 -10.57 6.01 6.01
N TRP A 75 -10.26 4.90 5.30
CA TRP A 75 -10.28 4.83 3.83
C TRP A 75 -9.15 5.59 3.13
N THR A 76 -8.08 5.95 3.83
CA THR A 76 -6.85 6.41 3.18
C THR A 76 -6.04 5.22 2.68
N LEU A 77 -5.12 5.47 1.73
CA LEU A 77 -4.16 4.46 1.27
C LEU A 77 -3.33 3.91 2.44
N ILE A 78 -2.91 4.78 3.35
CA ILE A 78 -2.13 4.39 4.53
C ILE A 78 -2.93 3.48 5.47
N THR A 79 -4.18 3.84 5.82
CA THR A 79 -4.99 3.01 6.73
C THR A 79 -5.32 1.66 6.12
N HIS A 80 -5.60 1.60 4.82
CA HIS A 80 -5.78 0.36 4.08
C HIS A 80 -4.50 -0.51 4.09
N THR A 81 -3.35 0.06 3.72
CA THR A 81 -2.07 -0.66 3.72
C THR A 81 -1.76 -1.27 5.09
N ARG A 82 -2.00 -0.52 6.18
CA ARG A 82 -1.85 -1.00 7.55
C ARG A 82 -2.81 -2.13 7.90
N ALA A 83 -4.09 -1.97 7.52
CA ALA A 83 -5.09 -3.01 7.75
C ALA A 83 -4.70 -4.32 7.04
N VAL A 84 -4.31 -4.25 5.77
CA VAL A 84 -3.85 -5.42 5.01
C VAL A 84 -2.62 -6.07 5.66
N ALA A 85 -1.63 -5.28 6.11
CA ALA A 85 -0.45 -5.82 6.77
C ALA A 85 -0.78 -6.53 8.10
N GLN A 86 -1.63 -5.95 8.94
CA GLN A 86 -2.05 -6.54 10.21
C GLN A 86 -2.91 -7.79 10.02
N LEU A 87 -3.89 -7.74 9.11
CA LEU A 87 -4.74 -8.88 8.76
C LEU A 87 -3.92 -10.02 8.19
N SER A 88 -2.97 -9.73 7.29
CA SER A 88 -2.08 -10.73 6.70
C SER A 88 -1.24 -11.43 7.76
N ALA A 89 -0.58 -10.67 8.64
CA ALA A 89 0.25 -11.24 9.70
C ALA A 89 -0.57 -12.12 10.66
N THR A 90 -1.77 -11.67 11.05
CA THR A 90 -2.66 -12.41 11.95
C THR A 90 -3.21 -13.68 11.29
N SER A 91 -3.62 -13.58 10.03
CA SER A 91 -4.15 -14.73 9.27
C SER A 91 -3.08 -15.79 9.05
N ALA A 92 -1.87 -15.39 8.68
CA ALA A 92 -0.75 -16.31 8.48
C ALA A 92 -0.38 -17.06 9.77
N GLU A 93 -0.29 -16.36 10.90
CA GLU A 93 0.01 -16.97 12.20
C GLU A 93 -1.08 -17.96 12.61
N THR A 94 -2.34 -17.62 12.36
CA THR A 94 -3.48 -18.53 12.62
C THR A 94 -3.39 -19.79 11.77
N ILE A 95 -3.13 -19.65 10.46
CA ILE A 95 -2.98 -20.76 9.53
C ILE A 95 -1.80 -21.65 9.92
N LYS A 96 -0.66 -21.05 10.28
CA LYS A 96 0.50 -21.77 10.77
C LYS A 96 0.21 -22.57 12.04
N THR A 97 -0.42 -21.92 13.02
CA THR A 97 -0.70 -22.54 14.32
C THR A 97 -1.69 -23.69 14.21
N LEU A 98 -2.76 -23.54 13.40
CA LEU A 98 -3.84 -24.52 13.33
C LEU A 98 -3.61 -25.61 12.26
N HIS A 99 -2.89 -25.30 11.20
CA HIS A 99 -2.71 -26.19 10.05
C HIS A 99 -1.27 -26.59 9.76
N GLY A 100 -0.28 -25.98 10.46
CA GLY A 100 1.14 -26.28 10.25
C GLY A 100 1.69 -25.80 8.89
N ILE A 101 1.02 -24.83 8.25
CA ILE A 101 1.46 -24.29 6.97
C ILE A 101 2.44 -23.14 7.25
N ASP A 102 3.69 -23.32 6.78
CA ASP A 102 4.72 -22.30 6.92
C ASP A 102 4.60 -21.20 5.85
N TYR A 103 5.10 -20.03 6.19
CA TYR A 103 5.20 -18.86 5.34
C TYR A 103 6.43 -18.04 5.71
N ASP A 104 6.92 -17.23 4.77
CA ASP A 104 7.96 -16.23 5.05
C ASP A 104 7.32 -14.98 5.61
N ARG A 105 7.51 -14.74 6.92
CA ARG A 105 6.91 -13.62 7.62
C ARG A 105 7.37 -12.27 7.08
N ASP A 106 8.66 -12.12 6.82
CA ASP A 106 9.23 -10.86 6.37
C ASP A 106 8.75 -10.51 4.96
N SER A 107 8.76 -11.49 4.06
CA SER A 107 8.19 -11.35 2.71
C SER A 107 6.69 -11.05 2.74
N LEU A 108 5.93 -11.70 3.62
CA LEU A 108 4.48 -11.45 3.77
C LEU A 108 4.19 -10.00 4.18
N VAL A 109 4.87 -9.50 5.22
CA VAL A 109 4.66 -8.14 5.71
C VAL A 109 5.10 -7.12 4.67
N ALA A 110 6.27 -7.33 4.05
CA ALA A 110 6.76 -6.45 2.99
C ALA A 110 5.82 -6.42 1.79
N LEU A 111 5.32 -7.59 1.35
CA LEU A 111 4.34 -7.68 0.26
C LEU A 111 3.05 -6.93 0.59
N ALA A 112 2.52 -7.10 1.79
CA ALA A 112 1.33 -6.40 2.26
C ALA A 112 1.54 -4.88 2.30
N LEU A 113 2.73 -4.41 2.71
CA LEU A 113 3.07 -2.99 2.72
C LEU A 113 3.29 -2.39 1.32
N LEU A 114 3.62 -3.20 0.32
CA LEU A 114 3.97 -2.73 -1.02
C LEU A 114 2.89 -2.99 -2.09
N HIS A 115 1.82 -3.76 -1.78
CA HIS A 115 0.87 -4.21 -2.81
C HIS A 115 0.25 -3.04 -3.60
N ASP A 116 -0.05 -1.96 -2.92
CA ASP A 116 -0.71 -0.76 -3.45
C ASP A 116 0.19 0.49 -3.51
N VAL A 117 1.50 0.36 -3.30
CA VAL A 117 2.43 1.50 -3.16
C VAL A 117 2.44 2.43 -4.38
N SER A 118 2.23 1.90 -5.58
CA SER A 118 2.19 2.69 -6.82
C SER A 118 1.03 3.68 -6.88
N LYS A 119 -0.03 3.50 -6.09
CA LYS A 119 -1.16 4.44 -6.02
C LYS A 119 -0.73 5.85 -5.63
N VAL A 120 0.37 6.00 -4.91
CA VAL A 120 0.96 7.30 -4.56
C VAL A 120 1.27 8.15 -5.79
N VAL A 121 1.79 7.54 -6.86
CA VAL A 121 2.12 8.23 -8.14
C VAL A 121 1.03 8.10 -9.19
N GLU A 122 0.05 7.23 -8.97
CA GLU A 122 -1.09 7.08 -9.88
C GLU A 122 -2.16 8.13 -9.65
N TYR A 123 -2.29 8.61 -8.42
CA TYR A 123 -3.30 9.60 -8.04
C TYR A 123 -2.68 11.00 -7.99
N VAL A 124 -3.43 11.97 -8.49
CA VAL A 124 -3.05 13.38 -8.52
C VAL A 124 -4.18 14.24 -7.96
N GLY A 125 -3.83 15.37 -7.37
CA GLY A 125 -4.79 16.32 -6.82
C GLY A 125 -4.56 16.59 -5.34
N THR A 126 -5.65 16.78 -4.60
CA THR A 126 -5.69 17.01 -3.15
C THR A 126 -6.67 16.05 -2.51
N LYS A 127 -6.70 15.95 -1.18
CA LYS A 127 -7.69 15.13 -0.45
C LYS A 127 -9.15 15.45 -0.80
N ASP A 128 -9.43 16.67 -1.24
CA ASP A 128 -10.80 17.13 -1.56
C ASP A 128 -11.12 17.01 -3.07
N SER A 129 -10.10 16.81 -3.91
CA SER A 129 -10.27 16.72 -5.37
C SER A 129 -9.16 15.84 -5.95
N ILE A 130 -9.46 14.58 -6.13
CA ILE A 130 -8.50 13.57 -6.58
C ILE A 130 -8.94 12.91 -7.88
N ALA A 131 -7.98 12.56 -8.71
CA ALA A 131 -8.20 11.82 -9.95
C ALA A 131 -7.03 10.88 -10.26
N LYS A 132 -7.26 9.92 -11.15
CA LYS A 132 -6.14 9.17 -11.75
C LYS A 132 -5.34 10.09 -12.66
N GLY A 133 -4.05 10.19 -12.38
CA GLY A 133 -3.07 10.85 -13.21
C GLY A 133 -2.82 10.09 -14.54
N HIS A 134 -1.87 10.58 -15.34
CA HIS A 134 -1.54 9.94 -16.61
C HIS A 134 -1.08 8.49 -16.44
N LEU A 135 -0.20 8.24 -15.47
CA LEU A 135 0.28 6.89 -15.14
C LEU A 135 -0.86 5.95 -14.76
N GLY A 136 -1.72 6.36 -13.82
CA GLY A 136 -2.82 5.53 -13.32
C GLY A 136 -3.93 5.26 -14.33
N LYS A 137 -3.98 6.02 -15.45
CA LYS A 137 -4.89 5.76 -16.57
C LYS A 137 -4.34 4.74 -17.55
N LEU A 138 -3.02 4.59 -17.64
CA LEU A 138 -2.35 3.74 -18.63
C LEU A 138 -1.82 2.43 -18.06
N ILE A 139 -1.40 2.44 -16.79
CA ILE A 139 -0.76 1.30 -16.15
C ILE A 139 -1.57 0.93 -14.90
N GLN A 140 -1.87 -0.34 -14.78
CA GLN A 140 -2.55 -0.89 -13.62
C GLN A 140 -1.62 -0.88 -12.39
N HIS A 141 -2.13 -0.53 -11.21
CA HIS A 141 -1.32 -0.38 -9.99
C HIS A 141 -0.48 -1.62 -9.67
N GLY A 142 -1.02 -2.83 -9.72
CA GLY A 142 -0.25 -4.06 -9.49
C GLY A 142 0.94 -4.23 -10.45
N VAL A 143 0.85 -3.72 -11.68
CA VAL A 143 1.96 -3.79 -12.65
C VAL A 143 3.06 -2.78 -12.29
N TYR A 144 2.69 -1.55 -11.93
CA TYR A 144 3.69 -0.55 -11.60
C TYR A 144 4.33 -0.81 -10.23
N SER A 145 3.58 -1.26 -9.23
CA SER A 145 4.16 -1.75 -7.97
C SER A 145 5.16 -2.88 -8.21
N ALA A 146 4.81 -3.85 -9.08
CA ALA A 146 5.72 -4.94 -9.46
C ALA A 146 7.01 -4.44 -10.14
N PHE A 147 6.91 -3.44 -11.00
CA PHE A 147 8.06 -2.81 -11.64
C PHE A 147 8.99 -2.14 -10.60
N LEU A 148 8.44 -1.38 -9.66
CA LEU A 148 9.20 -0.77 -8.57
C LEU A 148 9.91 -1.85 -7.73
N MET A 149 9.21 -2.90 -7.35
CA MET A 149 9.79 -4.00 -6.58
C MET A 149 10.92 -4.69 -7.33
N TRP A 150 10.74 -4.93 -8.63
CA TRP A 150 11.78 -5.50 -9.49
C TRP A 150 13.01 -4.61 -9.58
N GLN A 151 12.83 -3.29 -9.74
CA GLN A 151 13.92 -2.32 -9.77
C GLN A 151 14.75 -2.31 -8.48
N HIS A 152 14.10 -2.53 -7.34
CA HIS A 152 14.76 -2.59 -6.03
C HIS A 152 15.30 -3.99 -5.69
N GLY A 153 15.26 -4.94 -6.62
CA GLY A 153 15.87 -6.26 -6.46
C GLY A 153 15.10 -7.23 -5.59
N LEU A 154 13.79 -7.01 -5.39
CA LEU A 154 12.95 -7.96 -4.67
C LEU A 154 12.74 -9.24 -5.48
N SER A 155 12.47 -10.35 -4.77
CA SER A 155 12.37 -11.67 -5.39
C SER A 155 11.20 -11.79 -6.38
N THR A 156 11.31 -12.76 -7.29
CA THR A 156 10.25 -13.07 -8.26
C THR A 156 8.93 -13.41 -7.57
N GLU A 157 8.99 -14.10 -6.41
CA GLU A 157 7.84 -14.51 -5.61
C GLU A 157 7.11 -13.29 -5.05
N MET A 158 7.85 -12.29 -4.55
CA MET A 158 7.26 -11.03 -4.07
C MET A 158 6.67 -10.21 -5.22
N VAL A 159 7.38 -10.09 -6.34
CA VAL A 159 6.87 -9.42 -7.55
C VAL A 159 5.61 -10.10 -8.08
N HIS A 160 5.60 -11.46 -8.09
CA HIS A 160 4.42 -12.25 -8.42
C HIS A 160 3.24 -11.93 -7.48
N GLY A 161 3.50 -11.87 -6.17
CA GLY A 161 2.47 -11.58 -5.17
C GLY A 161 1.77 -10.25 -5.41
N VAL A 162 2.53 -9.21 -5.76
CA VAL A 162 1.95 -7.90 -6.10
C VAL A 162 1.15 -7.96 -7.40
N ILE A 163 1.58 -8.68 -8.42
CA ILE A 163 0.78 -8.84 -9.64
C ILE A 163 -0.51 -9.62 -9.35
N ALA A 164 -0.44 -10.64 -8.49
CA ALA A 164 -1.55 -11.55 -8.21
C ALA A 164 -2.57 -11.00 -7.21
N HIS A 165 -2.29 -9.90 -6.46
CA HIS A 165 -3.20 -9.40 -5.43
C HIS A 165 -4.50 -8.83 -6.02
N THR A 166 -4.42 -8.16 -7.17
CA THR A 166 -5.59 -7.49 -7.78
C THR A 166 -6.43 -8.43 -8.65
N PRO A 167 -7.77 -8.34 -8.61
CA PRO A 167 -8.65 -9.15 -9.45
C PRO A 167 -8.45 -8.88 -10.95
N SER A 168 -7.99 -7.68 -11.30
CA SER A 168 -7.79 -7.27 -12.70
C SER A 168 -6.66 -8.00 -13.42
N SER A 169 -5.70 -8.60 -12.68
CA SER A 169 -4.53 -9.25 -13.28
C SER A 169 -4.81 -10.63 -13.89
N ARG A 170 -5.88 -11.30 -13.51
CA ARG A 170 -6.18 -12.71 -13.85
C ARG A 170 -5.09 -13.71 -13.46
N ILE A 171 -4.01 -13.28 -12.82
CA ILE A 171 -2.96 -14.14 -12.28
C ILE A 171 -3.39 -14.58 -10.89
N LEU A 172 -3.41 -15.90 -10.68
CA LEU A 172 -3.76 -16.47 -9.38
C LEU A 172 -2.50 -16.57 -8.50
N PRO A 173 -2.62 -16.35 -7.18
CA PRO A 173 -1.53 -16.54 -6.24
C PRO A 173 -0.93 -17.94 -6.33
N GLN A 174 0.40 -18.03 -6.31
CA GLN A 174 1.17 -19.28 -6.34
C GLN A 174 2.04 -19.45 -5.10
N THR A 175 1.99 -18.50 -4.15
CA THR A 175 2.66 -18.59 -2.85
C THR A 175 1.65 -18.35 -1.74
N HIS A 176 1.94 -18.79 -0.52
CA HIS A 176 1.07 -18.56 0.63
C HIS A 176 0.97 -17.06 0.95
N GLU A 177 2.07 -16.32 0.84
CA GLU A 177 2.13 -14.89 1.07
C GLU A 177 1.22 -14.13 0.09
N ALA A 178 1.32 -14.44 -1.21
CA ALA A 178 0.48 -13.85 -2.25
C ALA A 178 -1.01 -14.16 -2.04
N LEU A 179 -1.33 -15.41 -1.64
CA LEU A 179 -2.71 -15.82 -1.33
C LEU A 179 -3.27 -15.03 -0.15
N ILE A 180 -2.52 -14.95 0.94
CA ILE A 180 -2.96 -14.27 2.16
C ILE A 180 -3.17 -12.78 1.88
N VAL A 181 -2.20 -12.10 1.25
CA VAL A 181 -2.31 -10.66 0.94
C VAL A 181 -3.52 -10.39 0.05
N ARG A 182 -3.77 -11.20 -0.99
CA ARG A 182 -4.93 -11.04 -1.86
C ARG A 182 -6.25 -11.11 -1.08
N TYR A 183 -6.42 -12.09 -0.21
CA TYR A 183 -7.68 -12.25 0.53
C TYR A 183 -7.86 -11.21 1.63
N THR A 184 -6.77 -10.75 2.24
CA THR A 184 -6.83 -9.69 3.26
C THR A 184 -7.05 -8.30 2.64
N ASP A 185 -6.53 -8.03 1.44
CA ASP A 185 -6.87 -6.84 0.65
C ASP A 185 -8.36 -6.81 0.30
N PHE A 186 -8.90 -7.93 -0.19
CA PHE A 186 -10.34 -8.02 -0.47
C PHE A 186 -11.18 -7.90 0.79
N LEU A 187 -10.79 -8.53 1.88
CA LEU A 187 -11.52 -8.43 3.15
C LEU A 187 -11.61 -6.98 3.64
N ASP A 188 -10.50 -6.25 3.63
CA ASP A 188 -10.50 -4.84 4.03
C ASP A 188 -11.33 -4.00 3.06
N THR A 189 -11.14 -4.18 1.75
CA THR A 189 -11.87 -3.43 0.72
C THR A 189 -13.37 -3.70 0.77
N ASP A 190 -13.78 -4.97 0.80
CA ASP A 190 -15.20 -5.36 0.79
C ASP A 190 -15.89 -4.99 2.11
N SER A 191 -15.16 -4.96 3.23
CA SER A 191 -15.69 -4.43 4.49
C SER A 191 -16.06 -2.94 4.36
N MET A 192 -15.24 -2.16 3.69
CA MET A 192 -15.50 -0.76 3.42
C MET A 192 -16.65 -0.57 2.42
N LEU A 193 -16.71 -1.36 1.35
CA LEU A 193 -17.77 -1.30 0.34
C LEU A 193 -19.11 -1.68 0.94
N MET A 194 -19.14 -2.74 1.77
CA MET A 194 -20.36 -3.18 2.48
C MET A 194 -20.89 -2.08 3.41
N ASP A 195 -20.02 -1.40 4.15
CA ASP A 195 -20.39 -0.30 5.03
C ASP A 195 -20.94 0.91 4.26
N ALA A 196 -20.48 1.12 3.02
CA ALA A 196 -20.98 2.14 2.10
C ALA A 196 -22.25 1.73 1.35
N GLY A 197 -22.67 0.47 1.39
CA GLY A 197 -23.80 -0.06 0.62
C GLY A 197 -23.49 -0.27 -0.86
N GLU A 198 -22.21 -0.48 -1.19
CA GLU A 198 -21.71 -0.68 -2.54
C GLU A 198 -21.53 -2.18 -2.88
N GLU A 199 -21.40 -2.48 -4.17
CA GLU A 199 -21.16 -3.85 -4.66
C GLU A 199 -19.76 -4.33 -4.26
N LEU A 200 -19.67 -5.58 -3.77
CA LEU A 200 -18.42 -6.19 -3.33
C LEU A 200 -17.58 -6.68 -4.51
N TYR A 201 -16.26 -6.72 -4.35
CA TYR A 201 -15.36 -7.29 -5.36
C TYR A 201 -15.48 -8.81 -5.50
N LEU A 202 -15.93 -9.50 -4.45
CA LEU A 202 -16.12 -10.95 -4.45
C LEU A 202 -17.54 -11.39 -4.85
N SER A 203 -18.37 -10.46 -5.31
CA SER A 203 -19.74 -10.76 -5.78
C SER A 203 -19.78 -11.30 -7.23
#